data_967678b65c3f4031be98223824c135b9
#
_entry.id   967678b65c3f4031be98223824c135b9
#
_cell.length_a   1.000
_cell.length_b   1.000
_cell.length_c   1.000
_cell.angle_alpha   90.00
_cell.angle_beta   90.00
_cell.angle_gamma   90.00
#
_symmetry.space_group_name_H-M   'P 1'
#
loop_
_entity.id
_entity.type
_entity.pdbx_description
1 polymer ?
#
loop_
_entity_poly.entity_id
_entity_poly.type
_entity_poly.pdbx_seq_one_letter_code
_entity_poly.pdbx_strand_id
1 'polypeptide(L)'
;MKTLFKFLSTSKYKVQIRLFWASFLIGISLFLGIFIYAAFGYLGPMPPLEQLENPKTNLATQIISSDGVVLGKFYYNDNRTPITYDELPKNIVKALVATEDERYYDHSGIDWFATLRAIYFLGEKGGASTITQQLARQLFVGVRSRNKKEAIIQKIKE
;
A
#
# COMPACT_ATOMS: atom_id res chain seq x y z
N MET A 1 20.28 33.20 -13.21
CA MET A 1 20.55 31.87 -13.78
C MET A 1 21.97 31.71 -14.32
N LYS A 2 22.50 32.64 -15.16
CA LYS A 2 23.88 32.58 -15.72
C LYS A 2 25.00 32.60 -14.67
N THR A 3 24.84 33.30 -13.54
CA THR A 3 25.83 33.39 -12.45
C THR A 3 25.96 32.09 -11.64
N LEU A 4 24.84 31.39 -11.39
CA LEU A 4 24.84 30.09 -10.73
C LEU A 4 25.56 29.03 -11.58
N PHE A 5 25.32 29.04 -12.88
CA PHE A 5 25.96 28.12 -13.84
C PHE A 5 27.48 28.38 -13.95
N LYS A 6 27.90 29.65 -13.85
CA LYS A 6 29.33 30.03 -13.86
C LYS A 6 30.04 29.61 -12.58
N PHE A 7 29.36 29.66 -11.42
CA PHE A 7 29.88 29.19 -10.13
C PHE A 7 30.09 27.66 -10.14
N LEU A 8 29.13 26.90 -10.69
CA LEU A 8 29.21 25.43 -10.83
C LEU A 8 30.29 24.99 -11.84
N SER A 9 30.68 25.85 -12.78
CA SER A 9 31.70 25.59 -13.80
C SER A 9 33.15 25.73 -13.30
N THR A 10 33.36 26.25 -12.07
CA THR A 10 34.72 26.47 -11.54
C THR A 10 35.38 25.11 -11.26
N SER A 11 36.59 24.90 -11.78
CA SER A 11 37.33 23.62 -11.76
C SER A 11 37.41 22.98 -10.35
N LYS A 12 37.45 23.82 -9.31
CA LYS A 12 37.57 23.42 -7.90
C LYS A 12 36.43 22.51 -7.39
N TYR A 13 35.22 22.67 -7.93
CA TYR A 13 34.04 21.92 -7.43
C TYR A 13 33.55 20.84 -8.40
N LYS A 14 34.16 20.67 -9.56
CA LYS A 14 33.70 19.69 -10.57
C LYS A 14 33.70 18.25 -10.04
N VAL A 15 34.70 17.88 -9.25
CA VAL A 15 34.79 16.53 -8.69
C VAL A 15 33.70 16.32 -7.66
N GLN A 16 33.47 17.27 -6.76
CA GLN A 16 32.43 17.20 -5.73
C GLN A 16 31.04 17.12 -6.35
N ILE A 17 30.77 17.91 -7.38
CA ILE A 17 29.50 17.87 -8.13
C ILE A 17 29.29 16.52 -8.79
N ARG A 18 30.34 15.95 -9.42
CA ARG A 18 30.25 14.60 -10.02
C ARG A 18 30.01 13.53 -8.97
N LEU A 19 30.69 13.58 -7.84
CA LEU A 19 30.50 12.65 -6.73
C LEU A 19 29.07 12.75 -6.15
N PHE A 20 28.57 13.97 -5.99
CA PHE A 20 27.19 14.22 -5.54
C PHE A 20 26.18 13.58 -6.50
N TRP A 21 26.28 13.86 -7.80
CA TRP A 21 25.37 13.28 -8.79
C TRP A 21 25.52 11.77 -8.91
N ALA A 22 26.74 11.26 -8.85
CA ALA A 22 26.97 9.81 -8.86
C ALA A 22 26.34 9.14 -7.64
N SER A 23 26.53 9.66 -6.43
CA SER A 23 25.90 9.10 -5.22
C SER A 23 24.38 9.22 -5.26
N PHE A 24 23.84 10.31 -5.79
CA PHE A 24 22.41 10.51 -5.97
C PHE A 24 21.81 9.49 -6.94
N LEU A 25 22.45 9.30 -8.10
CA LEU A 25 22.01 8.32 -9.11
C LEU A 25 22.11 6.88 -8.58
N ILE A 26 23.17 6.55 -7.86
CA ILE A 26 23.31 5.24 -7.20
C ILE A 26 22.19 5.04 -6.19
N GLY A 27 21.90 6.05 -5.36
CA GLY A 27 20.80 6.00 -4.38
C GLY A 27 19.45 5.74 -5.04
N ILE A 28 19.13 6.47 -6.10
CA ILE A 28 17.89 6.27 -6.87
C ILE A 28 17.87 4.87 -7.50
N SER A 29 18.99 4.44 -8.11
CA SER A 29 19.05 3.12 -8.77
C SER A 29 18.85 1.97 -7.75
N LEU A 30 19.43 2.07 -6.56
CA LEU A 30 19.21 1.11 -5.48
C LEU A 30 17.77 1.13 -5.01
N PHE A 31 17.19 2.31 -4.83
CA PHE A 31 15.79 2.46 -4.43
C PHE A 31 14.84 1.81 -5.45
N LEU A 32 14.96 2.15 -6.73
CA LEU A 32 14.16 1.54 -7.80
C LEU A 32 14.43 0.04 -7.94
N GLY A 33 15.67 -0.38 -7.75
CA GLY A 33 16.08 -1.79 -7.79
C GLY A 33 15.33 -2.66 -6.77
N ILE A 34 15.01 -2.13 -5.60
CA ILE A 34 14.23 -2.84 -4.58
C ILE A 34 12.82 -3.17 -5.11
N PHE A 35 12.15 -2.23 -5.77
CA PHE A 35 10.81 -2.46 -6.34
C PHE A 35 10.86 -3.43 -7.52
N ILE A 36 11.86 -3.30 -8.38
CA ILE A 36 12.10 -4.26 -9.48
C ILE A 36 12.34 -5.66 -8.92
N TYR A 37 13.18 -5.79 -7.90
CA TYR A 37 13.46 -7.04 -7.21
C TYR A 37 12.18 -7.67 -6.61
N ALA A 38 11.33 -6.84 -6.00
CA ALA A 38 10.02 -7.26 -5.50
C ALA A 38 9.09 -7.72 -6.63
N ALA A 39 9.02 -6.96 -7.75
CA ALA A 39 8.16 -7.26 -8.89
C ALA A 39 8.50 -8.60 -9.56
N PHE A 40 9.78 -8.97 -9.59
CA PHE A 40 10.22 -10.29 -10.06
C PHE A 40 9.96 -11.44 -9.06
N GLY A 41 9.31 -11.15 -7.92
CA GLY A 41 8.95 -12.17 -6.93
C GLY A 41 10.07 -12.62 -6.01
N TYR A 42 11.25 -12.01 -6.04
CA TYR A 42 12.38 -12.36 -5.17
C TYR A 42 12.12 -12.09 -3.68
N LEU A 43 11.18 -11.20 -3.36
CA LEU A 43 10.70 -10.98 -2.00
C LEU A 43 9.52 -11.89 -1.62
N GLY A 44 9.24 -12.89 -2.43
CA GLY A 44 8.14 -13.84 -2.32
C GLY A 44 7.09 -13.63 -3.43
N PRO A 45 6.25 -14.64 -3.70
CA PRO A 45 5.31 -14.60 -4.80
C PRO A 45 4.38 -13.39 -4.70
N MET A 46 4.13 -12.76 -5.84
CA MET A 46 3.07 -11.76 -6.01
C MET A 46 1.84 -12.49 -6.56
N PRO A 47 0.65 -12.24 -6.02
CA PRO A 47 -0.55 -12.88 -6.53
C PRO A 47 -0.85 -12.38 -7.95
N PRO A 48 -1.44 -13.24 -8.81
CA PRO A 48 -1.83 -12.85 -10.14
C PRO A 48 -2.98 -11.82 -10.10
N LEU A 49 -3.04 -10.97 -11.11
CA LEU A 49 -4.03 -9.89 -11.21
C LEU A 49 -5.48 -10.42 -11.12
N GLU A 50 -5.73 -11.62 -11.65
CA GLU A 50 -7.03 -12.28 -11.58
C GLU A 50 -7.53 -12.53 -10.14
N GLN A 51 -6.62 -12.80 -9.19
CA GLN A 51 -6.97 -12.94 -7.77
C GLN A 51 -7.27 -11.59 -7.11
N LEU A 52 -6.78 -10.49 -7.70
CA LEU A 52 -7.09 -9.13 -7.27
C LEU A 52 -8.50 -8.73 -7.65
N GLU A 53 -8.86 -9.02 -8.89
CA GLU A 53 -10.17 -8.68 -9.45
C GLU A 53 -11.29 -9.53 -8.82
N ASN A 54 -10.98 -10.80 -8.51
CA ASN A 54 -11.92 -11.76 -7.93
C ASN A 54 -11.34 -12.46 -6.70
N PRO A 55 -11.18 -11.75 -5.56
CA PRO A 55 -10.62 -12.34 -4.36
C PRO A 55 -11.52 -13.45 -3.82
N LYS A 56 -10.96 -14.65 -3.68
CA LYS A 56 -11.66 -15.77 -3.04
C LYS A 56 -11.75 -15.49 -1.54
N THR A 57 -12.92 -15.10 -1.08
CA THR A 57 -13.21 -14.92 0.34
C THR A 57 -13.93 -16.15 0.90
N ASN A 58 -13.56 -16.54 2.13
CA ASN A 58 -14.29 -17.60 2.84
C ASN A 58 -15.63 -17.02 3.30
N LEU A 59 -16.69 -17.46 2.66
CA LEU A 59 -18.05 -17.06 3.00
C LEU A 59 -18.70 -18.11 3.90
N ALA A 60 -19.60 -17.67 4.78
CA ALA A 60 -20.44 -18.56 5.53
C ALA A 60 -21.45 -19.25 4.61
N THR A 61 -21.57 -20.58 4.72
CA THR A 61 -22.61 -21.34 4.02
C THR A 61 -23.94 -21.09 4.72
N GLN A 62 -24.95 -20.66 3.97
CA GLN A 62 -26.30 -20.47 4.49
C GLN A 62 -27.14 -21.75 4.32
N ILE A 63 -27.88 -22.12 5.35
CA ILE A 63 -28.87 -23.19 5.31
C ILE A 63 -30.21 -22.49 5.12
N ILE A 64 -30.86 -22.74 3.98
CA ILE A 64 -32.08 -22.05 3.58
C ILE A 64 -33.20 -23.08 3.47
N SER A 65 -34.36 -22.78 4.04
CA SER A 65 -35.58 -23.59 3.92
C SER A 65 -36.20 -23.48 2.51
N SER A 66 -37.13 -24.35 2.19
CA SER A 66 -37.80 -24.37 0.85
C SER A 66 -38.58 -23.09 0.55
N ASP A 67 -38.95 -22.30 1.58
CA ASP A 67 -39.65 -21.03 1.48
C ASP A 67 -38.67 -19.81 1.46
N GLY A 68 -37.34 -20.06 1.39
CA GLY A 68 -36.33 -19.02 1.26
C GLY A 68 -35.86 -18.42 2.59
N VAL A 69 -36.32 -18.93 3.73
CA VAL A 69 -35.92 -18.42 5.05
C VAL A 69 -34.55 -18.99 5.45
N VAL A 70 -33.65 -18.14 5.90
CA VAL A 70 -32.34 -18.56 6.40
C VAL A 70 -32.51 -19.20 7.78
N LEU A 71 -32.33 -20.52 7.86
CA LEU A 71 -32.44 -21.31 9.08
C LEU A 71 -31.15 -21.22 9.94
N GLY A 72 -30.01 -21.03 9.31
CA GLY A 72 -28.74 -20.94 10.02
C GLY A 72 -27.57 -20.69 9.07
N LYS A 73 -26.40 -20.49 9.66
CA LYS A 73 -25.13 -20.31 8.94
C LYS A 73 -24.10 -21.29 9.47
N PHE A 74 -23.39 -21.92 8.56
CA PHE A 74 -22.24 -22.78 8.86
C PHE A 74 -20.97 -22.10 8.38
N TYR A 75 -19.99 -21.90 9.26
CA TYR A 75 -18.71 -21.26 8.98
C TYR A 75 -17.60 -21.89 9.83
N TYR A 76 -16.37 -21.85 9.31
CA TYR A 76 -15.20 -22.39 10.02
C TYR A 76 -14.52 -21.32 10.88
N ASN A 77 -14.05 -20.24 10.26
CA ASN A 77 -13.36 -19.14 10.95
C ASN A 77 -14.09 -17.79 10.80
N ASP A 78 -14.73 -17.56 9.65
CA ASP A 78 -15.29 -16.27 9.26
C ASP A 78 -16.80 -16.38 9.01
N ASN A 79 -17.59 -15.68 9.81
CA ASN A 79 -19.02 -15.54 9.57
C ASN A 79 -19.27 -14.33 8.67
N ARG A 80 -18.88 -14.43 7.40
CA ARG A 80 -19.05 -13.36 6.42
C ARG A 80 -20.23 -13.63 5.50
N THR A 81 -21.09 -12.62 5.37
CA THR A 81 -22.18 -12.60 4.39
C THR A 81 -21.84 -11.51 3.37
N PRO A 82 -21.73 -11.82 2.06
CA PRO A 82 -21.47 -10.80 1.06
C PRO A 82 -22.67 -9.87 0.95
N ILE A 83 -22.38 -8.60 0.77
CA ILE A 83 -23.34 -7.56 0.40
C ILE A 83 -22.79 -6.81 -0.81
N THR A 84 -23.66 -6.27 -1.64
CA THR A 84 -23.25 -5.45 -2.76
C THR A 84 -22.94 -4.02 -2.34
N TYR A 85 -22.19 -3.28 -3.15
CA TYR A 85 -21.86 -1.89 -2.86
C TYR A 85 -23.11 -1.01 -2.72
N ASP A 86 -24.14 -1.30 -3.50
CA ASP A 86 -25.41 -0.56 -3.50
C ASP A 86 -26.24 -0.75 -2.23
N GLU A 87 -26.01 -1.89 -1.55
CA GLU A 87 -26.64 -2.17 -0.24
C GLU A 87 -25.93 -1.47 0.93
N LEU A 88 -24.74 -0.89 0.68
CA LEU A 88 -24.00 -0.18 1.74
C LEU A 88 -24.62 1.18 2.02
N PRO A 89 -24.89 1.50 3.29
CA PRO A 89 -25.27 2.85 3.68
C PRO A 89 -24.15 3.84 3.30
N LYS A 90 -24.50 4.91 2.59
CA LYS A 90 -23.54 5.96 2.14
C LYS A 90 -22.69 6.52 3.28
N ASN A 91 -23.20 6.54 4.49
CA ASN A 91 -22.48 7.03 5.67
C ASN A 91 -21.34 6.12 6.09
N ILE A 92 -21.43 4.80 5.87
CA ILE A 92 -20.34 3.85 6.17
C ILE A 92 -19.13 4.14 5.29
N VAL A 93 -19.36 4.33 3.98
CA VAL A 93 -18.28 4.66 3.03
C VAL A 93 -17.62 5.99 3.40
N LYS A 94 -18.42 7.01 3.71
CA LYS A 94 -17.89 8.32 4.15
C LYS A 94 -17.09 8.21 5.45
N ALA A 95 -17.60 7.46 6.43
CA ALA A 95 -16.93 7.26 7.70
C ALA A 95 -15.59 6.52 7.51
N LEU A 96 -15.56 5.47 6.68
CA LEU A 96 -14.35 4.74 6.36
C LEU A 96 -13.29 5.66 5.74
N VAL A 97 -13.67 6.42 4.70
CA VAL A 97 -12.75 7.35 4.03
C VAL A 97 -12.25 8.41 5.00
N ALA A 98 -13.13 9.04 5.78
CA ALA A 98 -12.76 10.09 6.73
C ALA A 98 -11.84 9.58 7.87
N THR A 99 -11.93 8.29 8.23
CA THR A 99 -11.18 7.72 9.36
C THR A 99 -9.83 7.15 8.91
N GLU A 100 -9.83 6.44 7.78
CA GLU A 100 -8.66 5.68 7.35
C GLU A 100 -7.81 6.44 6.32
N ASP A 101 -8.46 7.27 5.48
CA ASP A 101 -7.78 7.90 4.35
C ASP A 101 -8.54 9.15 3.88
N GLU A 102 -8.46 10.23 4.65
CA GLU A 102 -9.21 11.47 4.41
C GLU A 102 -9.05 12.02 2.97
N ARG A 103 -7.87 11.76 2.35
CA ARG A 103 -7.54 12.20 0.99
C ARG A 103 -7.62 11.10 -0.06
N TYR A 104 -8.41 10.06 0.20
CA TYR A 104 -8.57 8.90 -0.70
C TYR A 104 -8.84 9.27 -2.16
N TYR A 105 -9.60 10.33 -2.40
CA TYR A 105 -9.95 10.79 -3.75
C TYR A 105 -8.90 11.71 -4.39
N ASP A 106 -7.88 12.12 -3.65
CA ASP A 106 -6.85 13.07 -4.10
C ASP A 106 -5.57 12.39 -4.57
N HIS A 107 -5.45 11.07 -4.39
CA HIS A 107 -4.27 10.30 -4.78
C HIS A 107 -4.64 8.98 -5.47
N SER A 108 -3.69 8.37 -6.19
CA SER A 108 -3.85 7.13 -6.96
C SER A 108 -3.35 5.88 -6.23
N GLY A 109 -3.54 5.80 -4.91
CA GLY A 109 -3.15 4.63 -4.10
C GLY A 109 -2.09 4.94 -3.05
N ILE A 110 -1.16 5.85 -3.29
CA ILE A 110 -0.16 6.32 -2.31
C ILE A 110 -0.38 7.81 -2.06
N ASP A 111 -0.60 8.18 -0.80
CA ASP A 111 -0.61 9.56 -0.36
C ASP A 111 0.83 10.02 -0.07
N TRP A 112 1.45 10.68 -1.04
CA TRP A 112 2.83 11.17 -0.91
C TRP A 112 2.99 12.21 0.18
N PHE A 113 1.99 13.05 0.41
CA PHE A 113 2.04 14.05 1.46
C PHE A 113 2.01 13.42 2.85
N ALA A 114 1.10 12.45 3.08
CA ALA A 114 1.06 11.70 4.34
C ALA A 114 2.34 10.87 4.53
N THR A 115 2.87 10.30 3.45
CA THR A 115 4.11 9.51 3.49
C THR A 115 5.29 10.37 3.91
N LEU A 116 5.48 11.54 3.28
CA LEU A 116 6.55 12.47 3.67
C LEU A 116 6.38 13.00 5.09
N ARG A 117 5.14 13.32 5.50
CA ARG A 117 4.82 13.70 6.87
C ARG A 117 5.19 12.59 7.86
N ALA A 118 4.82 11.36 7.59
CA ALA A 118 5.11 10.22 8.47
C ALA A 118 6.62 9.96 8.58
N ILE A 119 7.37 10.10 7.49
CA ILE A 119 8.84 10.00 7.49
C ILE A 119 9.44 11.13 8.33
N TYR A 120 9.01 12.38 8.11
CA TYR A 120 9.55 13.54 8.80
C TYR A 120 9.32 13.49 10.32
N PHE A 121 8.13 13.08 10.75
CA PHE A 121 7.75 12.96 12.16
C PHE A 121 7.95 11.56 12.75
N LEU A 122 8.64 10.65 12.04
CA LEU A 122 8.86 9.25 12.46
C LEU A 122 7.58 8.51 12.88
N GLY A 123 6.45 8.90 12.30
CA GLY A 123 5.15 8.31 12.60
C GLY A 123 4.42 8.88 13.82
N GLU A 124 5.00 9.81 14.58
CA GLU A 124 4.37 10.37 15.78
C GLU A 124 3.07 11.14 15.49
N LYS A 125 2.94 11.72 14.29
CA LYS A 125 1.74 12.48 13.86
C LYS A 125 0.82 11.66 12.95
N GLY A 126 0.71 10.35 13.19
CA GLY A 126 -0.17 9.44 12.48
C GLY A 126 0.51 8.65 11.37
N GLY A 127 -0.16 7.60 10.91
CA GLY A 127 0.27 6.74 9.81
C GLY A 127 0.11 7.42 8.45
N ALA A 128 0.65 6.77 7.41
CA ALA A 128 0.54 7.18 6.02
C ALA A 128 -0.05 6.06 5.15
N SER A 129 -0.61 5.01 5.76
CA SER A 129 -1.18 3.89 5.01
C SER A 129 -2.54 4.29 4.47
N THR A 130 -2.70 4.21 3.16
CA THR A 130 -3.96 4.48 2.46
C THR A 130 -4.88 3.26 2.48
N ILE A 131 -6.17 3.43 2.17
CA ILE A 131 -7.14 2.32 2.02
C ILE A 131 -6.65 1.34 0.96
N THR A 132 -6.10 1.82 -0.16
CA THR A 132 -5.54 0.98 -1.22
C THR A 132 -4.40 0.10 -0.72
N GLN A 133 -3.46 0.66 0.05
CA GLN A 133 -2.37 -0.11 0.65
C GLN A 133 -2.87 -1.11 1.70
N GLN A 134 -3.88 -0.76 2.49
CA GLN A 134 -4.50 -1.67 3.44
C GLN A 134 -5.19 -2.84 2.73
N LEU A 135 -5.89 -2.57 1.62
CA LEU A 135 -6.50 -3.59 0.78
C LEU A 135 -5.43 -4.53 0.18
N ALA A 136 -4.39 -3.98 -0.42
CA ALA A 136 -3.27 -4.75 -0.96
C ALA A 136 -2.65 -5.66 0.10
N ARG A 137 -2.45 -5.14 1.32
CA ARG A 137 -1.97 -5.95 2.44
C ARG A 137 -2.90 -7.11 2.77
N GLN A 138 -4.20 -6.88 2.87
CA GLN A 138 -5.17 -7.94 3.19
C GLN A 138 -5.24 -9.02 2.13
N LEU A 139 -5.14 -8.64 0.86
CA LEU A 139 -5.22 -9.57 -0.26
C LEU A 139 -3.92 -10.35 -0.49
N PHE A 140 -2.76 -9.73 -0.26
CA PHE A 140 -1.47 -10.30 -0.69
C PHE A 140 -0.53 -10.68 0.43
N VAL A 141 -0.56 -9.94 1.52
CA VAL A 141 0.47 -10.05 2.56
C VAL A 141 -0.07 -10.76 3.78
N GLY A 142 -1.36 -10.66 4.05
CA GLY A 142 -2.01 -11.24 5.22
C GLY A 142 -1.66 -10.50 6.51
N VAL A 143 -1.49 -11.26 7.60
CA VAL A 143 -1.23 -10.68 8.92
C VAL A 143 0.17 -10.06 8.98
N ARG A 144 0.25 -8.84 9.51
CA ARG A 144 1.51 -8.13 9.69
C ARG A 144 2.47 -8.92 10.57
N SER A 145 3.68 -9.16 10.09
CA SER A 145 4.71 -9.83 10.87
C SER A 145 5.17 -8.98 12.07
N ARG A 146 5.43 -9.65 13.19
CA ARG A 146 6.08 -9.05 14.36
C ARG A 146 7.58 -8.84 14.16
N ASN A 147 8.18 -9.53 13.18
CA ASN A 147 9.58 -9.38 12.82
C ASN A 147 9.76 -8.10 12.00
N LYS A 148 10.61 -7.18 12.46
CA LYS A 148 10.86 -5.89 11.79
C LYS A 148 11.33 -6.04 10.34
N LYS A 149 12.18 -7.03 10.04
CA LYS A 149 12.68 -7.28 8.67
C LYS A 149 11.54 -7.71 7.74
N GLU A 150 10.73 -8.66 8.18
CA GLU A 150 9.58 -9.13 7.42
C GLU A 150 8.53 -8.03 7.26
N ALA A 151 8.28 -7.22 8.30
CA ALA A 151 7.36 -6.10 8.24
C ALA A 151 7.79 -5.03 7.20
N ILE A 152 9.11 -4.82 7.02
CA ILE A 152 9.63 -3.93 5.96
C ILE A 152 9.40 -4.55 4.58
N ILE A 153 9.68 -5.86 4.40
CA ILE A 153 9.43 -6.57 3.15
C ILE A 153 7.95 -6.52 2.80
N GLN A 154 7.08 -6.75 3.79
CA GLN A 154 5.63 -6.62 3.63
C GLN A 154 5.25 -5.21 3.16
N LYS A 155 5.83 -4.18 3.76
CA LYS A 155 5.54 -2.77 3.40
C LYS A 155 6.01 -2.39 1.98
N ILE A 156 7.06 -3.03 1.48
CA ILE A 156 7.53 -2.84 0.09
C ILE A 156 6.55 -3.50 -0.90
N LYS A 157 5.87 -4.58 -0.50
CA LYS A 157 4.89 -5.29 -1.32
C LYS A 157 3.50 -4.63 -1.34
N GLU A 158 3.15 -3.86 -0.32
CA GLU A 158 1.93 -3.03 -0.26
C GLU A 158 2.00 -1.87 -1.26
#